data_121a7f9ce6435c4162009e20015c396b
#
_entry.id   121a7f9ce6435c4162009e20015c396b
#
_cell.length_a   1.000
_cell.length_b   1.000
_cell.length_c   1.000
_cell.angle_alpha   90.00
_cell.angle_beta   90.00
_cell.angle_gamma   90.00
#
_symmetry.space_group_name_H-M   'P 1'
#
loop_
_entity.id
_entity.type
_entity.pdbx_description
1 polymer ?
#
loop_
_entity_poly.entity_id
_entity_poly.type
_entity_poly.pdbx_seq_one_letter_code
_entity_poly.pdbx_strand_id
1 'polypeptide(L)'
;MYLVVGAGLAGMSAAITLQKNGADVVVIEASDRAGGRVASDQIDGFILDRGFQLINANYSEIKNGNYLEGVDFKVAPRTVGVTSADGITRLGDPRSSLFSIFSSKTGSIFAKASFLRYLATKPHQNESVEEHLLRT
;
A
#
# COMPACT_ATOMS: atom_id res chain seq x y z
N MET A 1 -16.36 23.58 -18.18
CA MET A 1 -15.21 22.76 -18.60
C MET A 1 -14.15 22.80 -17.50
N TYR A 2 -13.63 21.67 -17.07
CA TYR A 2 -12.56 21.53 -16.08
C TYR A 2 -11.33 20.91 -16.74
N LEU A 3 -10.15 21.33 -16.32
CA LEU A 3 -8.88 20.78 -16.78
C LEU A 3 -8.22 20.02 -15.62
N VAL A 4 -7.96 18.73 -15.81
CA VAL A 4 -7.23 17.87 -14.86
C VAL A 4 -5.82 17.66 -15.41
N VAL A 5 -4.81 17.97 -14.61
CA VAL A 5 -3.41 17.82 -14.97
C VAL A 5 -2.86 16.54 -14.34
N GLY A 6 -2.44 15.60 -15.19
CA GLY A 6 -1.93 14.28 -14.84
C GLY A 6 -2.99 13.19 -14.89
N ALA A 7 -2.70 12.12 -15.64
CA ALA A 7 -3.55 10.94 -15.78
C ALA A 7 -3.10 9.76 -14.90
N GLY A 8 -2.56 10.04 -13.73
CA GLY A 8 -2.37 9.05 -12.66
C GLY A 8 -3.69 8.74 -11.94
N LEU A 9 -3.67 7.84 -10.95
CA LEU A 9 -4.88 7.43 -10.21
C LEU A 9 -5.68 8.60 -9.65
N ALA A 10 -5.02 9.59 -9.07
CA ALA A 10 -5.68 10.76 -8.48
C ALA A 10 -6.37 11.63 -9.53
N GLY A 11 -5.67 11.91 -10.64
CA GLY A 11 -6.25 12.72 -11.72
C GLY A 11 -7.41 12.01 -12.41
N MET A 12 -7.27 10.74 -12.71
CA MET A 12 -8.37 9.94 -13.29
C MET A 12 -9.58 9.86 -12.35
N SER A 13 -9.36 9.66 -11.06
CA SER A 13 -10.44 9.64 -10.07
C SER A 13 -11.17 10.98 -9.98
N ALA A 14 -10.42 12.10 -10.01
CA ALA A 14 -11.00 13.44 -10.04
C ALA A 14 -11.81 13.66 -11.32
N ALA A 15 -11.27 13.28 -12.48
CA ALA A 15 -11.94 13.42 -13.77
C ALA A 15 -13.25 12.61 -13.81
N ILE A 16 -13.23 11.35 -13.36
CA ILE A 16 -14.42 10.50 -13.27
C ILE A 16 -15.48 11.13 -12.35
N THR A 17 -15.05 11.65 -11.21
CA THR A 17 -15.96 12.29 -10.25
C THR A 17 -16.61 13.53 -10.85
N LEU A 18 -15.85 14.38 -11.51
CA LEU A 18 -16.38 15.56 -12.19
C LEU A 18 -17.36 15.18 -13.31
N GLN A 19 -17.01 14.20 -14.13
CA GLN A 19 -17.85 13.72 -15.22
C GLN A 19 -19.17 13.11 -14.71
N LYS A 20 -19.14 12.33 -13.64
CA LYS A 20 -20.35 11.78 -12.99
C LYS A 20 -21.28 12.88 -12.46
N ASN A 21 -20.75 14.06 -12.17
CA ASN A 21 -21.51 15.23 -11.76
C ASN A 21 -21.87 16.16 -12.92
N GLY A 22 -21.80 15.67 -14.17
CA GLY A 22 -22.24 16.40 -15.36
C GLY A 22 -21.27 17.47 -15.85
N ALA A 23 -20.02 17.47 -15.39
CA ALA A 23 -19.03 18.45 -15.84
C ALA A 23 -18.29 17.99 -17.11
N ASP A 24 -18.02 18.93 -17.99
CA ASP A 24 -17.09 18.71 -19.10
C ASP A 24 -15.65 18.69 -18.56
N VAL A 25 -14.91 17.62 -18.82
CA VAL A 25 -13.57 17.42 -18.27
C VAL A 25 -12.59 17.09 -19.38
N VAL A 26 -11.44 17.73 -19.34
CA VAL A 26 -10.26 17.41 -20.17
C VAL A 26 -9.14 16.99 -19.23
N VAL A 27 -8.51 15.86 -19.54
CA VAL A 27 -7.32 15.39 -18.81
C VAL A 27 -6.10 15.58 -19.70
N ILE A 28 -5.06 16.21 -19.19
CA ILE A 28 -3.76 16.31 -19.87
C ILE A 28 -2.71 15.52 -19.11
N GLU A 29 -1.89 14.77 -19.84
CA GLU A 29 -0.82 13.93 -19.32
C GLU A 29 0.49 14.26 -20.02
N ALA A 30 1.58 14.31 -19.24
CA ALA A 30 2.90 14.65 -19.76
C ALA A 30 3.60 13.45 -20.41
N SER A 31 3.24 12.23 -20.02
CA SER A 31 3.77 10.99 -20.59
C SER A 31 2.95 10.54 -21.80
N ASP A 32 3.42 9.48 -22.46
CA ASP A 32 2.77 8.88 -23.64
C ASP A 32 1.50 8.08 -23.31
N ARG A 33 1.18 7.89 -22.02
CA ARG A 33 0.04 7.07 -21.57
C ARG A 33 -0.47 7.45 -20.18
N ALA A 34 -1.72 7.09 -19.92
CA ALA A 34 -2.30 7.16 -18.57
C ALA A 34 -1.74 6.07 -17.65
N GLY A 35 -1.90 6.27 -16.34
CA GLY A 35 -1.53 5.30 -15.29
C GLY A 35 -0.52 5.84 -14.29
N GLY A 36 0.38 6.73 -14.70
CA GLY A 36 1.41 7.28 -13.82
C GLY A 36 2.30 6.17 -13.21
N ARG A 37 2.33 6.06 -11.89
CA ARG A 37 3.13 5.06 -11.16
C ARG A 37 2.57 3.64 -11.21
N VAL A 38 1.33 3.43 -11.59
CA VAL A 38 0.73 2.09 -11.77
C VAL A 38 0.83 1.58 -13.21
N ALA A 39 1.67 2.20 -14.01
CA ALA A 39 1.96 1.73 -15.35
C ALA A 39 2.96 0.58 -15.34
N SER A 40 2.81 -0.36 -16.28
CA SER A 40 3.74 -1.44 -16.52
C SER A 40 4.31 -1.34 -17.93
N ASP A 41 5.57 -1.69 -18.08
CA ASP A 41 6.25 -1.79 -19.37
C ASP A 41 6.34 -3.24 -19.83
N GLN A 42 6.23 -3.46 -21.14
CA GLN A 42 6.47 -4.76 -21.73
C GLN A 42 7.81 -4.72 -22.48
N ILE A 43 8.79 -5.46 -21.99
CA ILE A 43 10.14 -5.50 -22.57
C ILE A 43 10.57 -6.97 -22.71
N ASP A 44 10.86 -7.40 -23.92
CA ASP A 44 11.35 -8.76 -24.23
C ASP A 44 10.47 -9.89 -23.67
N GLY A 45 9.14 -9.68 -23.65
CA GLY A 45 8.16 -10.64 -23.12
C GLY A 45 7.97 -10.59 -21.60
N PHE A 46 8.66 -9.70 -20.89
CA PHE A 46 8.47 -9.44 -19.48
C PHE A 46 7.53 -8.27 -19.25
N ILE A 47 6.75 -8.35 -18.17
CA ILE A 47 5.92 -7.24 -17.67
C ILE A 47 6.67 -6.65 -16.47
N LEU A 48 7.11 -5.40 -16.62
CA LEU A 48 7.88 -4.68 -15.61
C LEU A 48 7.05 -3.53 -15.04
N ASP A 49 6.63 -3.67 -13.79
CA ASP A 49 5.86 -2.64 -13.10
C ASP A 49 6.75 -1.46 -12.72
N ARG A 50 6.33 -0.24 -13.04
CA ARG A 50 7.06 1.01 -12.70
C ARG A 50 7.03 1.36 -11.23
N GLY A 51 6.12 0.77 -10.48
CA GLY A 51 5.93 1.06 -9.07
C GLY A 51 5.47 -0.15 -8.30
N PHE A 52 5.21 0.07 -7.00
CA PHE A 52 4.73 -0.95 -6.09
C PHE A 52 3.26 -1.28 -6.36
N GLN A 53 2.95 -2.51 -6.73
CA GLN A 53 1.65 -2.94 -7.24
C GLN A 53 0.76 -3.61 -6.18
N LEU A 54 0.96 -3.30 -4.90
CA LEU A 54 0.06 -3.76 -3.86
C LEU A 54 -1.04 -2.73 -3.57
N ILE A 55 -2.27 -3.20 -3.58
CA ILE A 55 -3.46 -2.41 -3.27
C ILE A 55 -4.10 -2.94 -1.99
N ASN A 56 -4.43 -2.03 -1.07
CA ASN A 56 -5.28 -2.40 0.06
C ASN A 56 -6.74 -2.43 -0.39
N ALA A 57 -7.25 -3.63 -0.67
CA ALA A 57 -8.64 -3.83 -1.11
C ALA A 57 -9.70 -3.36 -0.07
N ASN A 58 -9.29 -3.01 1.15
CA ASN A 58 -10.19 -2.49 2.18
C ASN A 58 -10.38 -0.97 2.14
N TYR A 59 -9.65 -0.24 1.30
CA TYR A 59 -9.92 1.18 1.12
C TYR A 59 -11.37 1.40 0.64
N SER A 60 -12.08 2.31 1.30
CA SER A 60 -13.46 2.66 0.99
C SER A 60 -13.64 3.04 -0.48
N GLU A 61 -12.73 3.84 -1.00
CA GLU A 61 -12.76 4.32 -2.38
C GLU A 61 -12.63 3.16 -3.40
N ILE A 62 -11.78 2.17 -3.10
CA ILE A 62 -11.63 0.98 -3.94
C ILE A 62 -12.93 0.17 -3.98
N LYS A 63 -13.57 -0.03 -2.81
CA LYS A 63 -14.83 -0.78 -2.70
C LYS A 63 -15.99 -0.04 -3.35
N ASN A 64 -16.14 1.25 -3.05
CA ASN A 64 -17.27 2.07 -3.52
C ASN A 64 -17.17 2.35 -5.04
N GLY A 65 -15.96 2.46 -5.56
CA GLY A 65 -15.70 2.71 -6.97
C GLY A 65 -15.73 1.47 -7.86
N ASN A 66 -15.82 0.27 -7.27
CA ASN A 66 -15.77 -1.02 -7.98
C ASN A 66 -14.54 -1.17 -8.89
N TYR A 67 -13.41 -0.55 -8.49
CA TYR A 67 -12.20 -0.46 -9.32
C TYR A 67 -11.45 -1.79 -9.50
N LEU A 68 -11.84 -2.84 -8.77
CA LEU A 68 -11.25 -4.17 -8.89
C LEU A 68 -12.07 -5.10 -9.81
N GLU A 69 -13.20 -4.64 -10.33
CA GLU A 69 -14.01 -5.41 -11.26
C GLU A 69 -13.26 -5.62 -12.58
N GLY A 70 -13.16 -6.87 -13.03
CA GLY A 70 -12.44 -7.24 -14.24
C GLY A 70 -10.91 -7.28 -14.10
N VAL A 71 -10.36 -7.01 -12.90
CA VAL A 71 -8.93 -7.14 -12.62
C VAL A 71 -8.63 -8.51 -12.04
N ASP A 72 -7.60 -9.20 -12.56
CA ASP A 72 -7.10 -10.46 -11.98
C ASP A 72 -6.34 -10.16 -10.68
N PHE A 73 -7.09 -9.93 -9.62
CA PHE A 73 -6.58 -9.52 -8.32
C PHE A 73 -6.10 -10.73 -7.52
N LYS A 74 -4.81 -10.79 -7.25
CA LYS A 74 -4.20 -11.84 -6.41
C LYS A 74 -4.00 -11.35 -4.99
N VAL A 75 -4.45 -12.13 -4.01
CA VAL A 75 -4.21 -11.82 -2.60
C VAL A 75 -2.77 -12.18 -2.23
N ALA A 76 -1.98 -11.19 -1.86
CA ALA A 76 -0.63 -11.40 -1.37
C ALA A 76 -0.64 -12.08 0.02
N PRO A 77 0.28 -13.03 0.29
CA PRO A 77 0.41 -13.60 1.63
C PRO A 77 0.83 -12.52 2.63
N ARG A 78 0.33 -12.62 3.86
CA ARG A 78 0.66 -11.69 4.96
C ARG A 78 2.04 -12.01 5.57
N THR A 79 3.04 -12.10 4.70
CA THR A 79 4.42 -12.43 5.09
C THR A 79 5.39 -11.50 4.39
N VAL A 80 6.45 -11.11 5.09
CA VAL A 80 7.55 -10.32 4.55
C VAL A 80 8.83 -11.16 4.61
N GLY A 81 9.57 -11.21 3.53
CA GLY A 81 10.91 -11.79 3.50
C GLY A 81 11.94 -10.73 3.92
N VAL A 82 12.69 -11.01 4.97
CA VAL A 82 13.83 -10.17 5.39
C VAL A 82 15.11 -10.90 5.05
N THR A 83 15.92 -10.30 4.19
CA THR A 83 17.23 -10.82 3.80
C THR A 83 18.29 -10.32 4.77
N SER A 84 19.08 -11.24 5.33
CA SER A 84 20.24 -10.97 6.19
C SER A 84 21.45 -11.75 5.68
N ALA A 85 22.60 -11.55 6.32
CA ALA A 85 23.82 -12.35 6.01
C ALA A 85 23.58 -13.86 6.17
N ASP A 86 22.69 -14.26 7.09
CA ASP A 86 22.37 -15.67 7.39
C ASP A 86 21.26 -16.24 6.49
N GLY A 87 20.82 -15.49 5.47
CA GLY A 87 19.79 -15.91 4.53
C GLY A 87 18.45 -15.16 4.67
N ILE A 88 17.39 -15.74 4.10
CA ILE A 88 16.05 -15.14 4.09
C ILE A 88 15.23 -15.67 5.25
N THR A 89 14.77 -14.76 6.11
CA THR A 89 13.82 -15.05 7.18
C THR A 89 12.45 -14.54 6.79
N ARG A 90 11.42 -15.41 6.85
CA ARG A 90 10.04 -15.01 6.61
C ARG A 90 9.39 -14.56 7.90
N LEU A 91 8.90 -13.32 7.91
CA LEU A 91 8.11 -12.76 9.01
C LEU A 91 6.64 -12.79 8.61
N GLY A 92 5.83 -13.57 9.33
CA GLY A 92 4.39 -13.65 9.10
C GLY A 92 3.60 -12.75 10.05
N ASP A 93 2.36 -12.43 9.67
CA ASP A 93 1.40 -11.81 10.58
C ASP A 93 1.20 -12.73 11.81
N PRO A 94 1.37 -12.23 13.05
CA PRO A 94 1.14 -13.00 14.27
C PRO A 94 -0.26 -13.64 14.34
N ARG A 95 -1.24 -13.06 13.66
CA ARG A 95 -2.61 -13.58 13.56
C ARG A 95 -2.70 -14.84 12.69
N SER A 96 -1.76 -15.03 11.77
CA SER A 96 -1.70 -16.21 10.89
C SER A 96 -0.70 -17.26 11.35
N SER A 97 0.26 -16.90 12.21
CA SER A 97 1.29 -17.81 12.73
C SER A 97 1.75 -17.40 14.13
N LEU A 98 1.20 -18.03 15.14
CA LEU A 98 1.62 -17.83 16.55
C LEU A 98 3.11 -18.21 16.77
N PHE A 99 3.65 -19.15 15.99
CA PHE A 99 5.05 -19.54 16.07
C PHE A 99 6.04 -18.43 15.66
N SER A 100 5.63 -17.47 14.83
CA SER A 100 6.47 -16.32 14.46
C SER A 100 6.76 -15.41 15.66
N ILE A 101 5.89 -15.40 16.67
CA ILE A 101 6.06 -14.62 17.90
C ILE A 101 7.22 -15.15 18.74
N PHE A 102 7.45 -16.45 18.71
CA PHE A 102 8.50 -17.11 19.52
C PHE A 102 9.87 -17.19 18.81
N SER A 103 9.95 -16.79 17.55
CA SER A 103 11.21 -16.82 16.81
C SER A 103 12.19 -15.76 17.33
N SER A 104 13.40 -16.15 17.73
CA SER A 104 14.48 -15.23 18.13
C SER A 104 14.94 -14.32 16.98
N LYS A 105 14.68 -14.72 15.72
CA LYS A 105 15.02 -13.96 14.51
C LYS A 105 14.18 -12.70 14.32
N THR A 106 13.07 -12.56 15.05
CA THR A 106 12.19 -11.38 15.01
C THR A 106 12.47 -10.35 16.11
N GLY A 107 13.59 -10.49 16.80
CA GLY A 107 14.00 -9.62 17.89
C GLY A 107 13.92 -10.29 19.27
N SER A 108 14.47 -9.62 20.28
CA SER A 108 14.45 -10.09 21.66
C SER A 108 13.04 -10.11 22.24
N ILE A 109 12.82 -10.86 23.32
CA ILE A 109 11.54 -10.90 24.02
C ILE A 109 11.14 -9.51 24.54
N PHE A 110 12.12 -8.68 24.92
CA PHE A 110 11.90 -7.30 25.35
C PHE A 110 11.41 -6.42 24.19
N ALA A 111 12.02 -6.55 23.01
CA ALA A 111 11.57 -5.81 21.82
C ALA A 111 10.12 -6.16 21.43
N LYS A 112 9.74 -7.44 21.59
CA LYS A 112 8.36 -7.88 21.33
C LYS A 112 7.39 -7.34 22.39
N ALA A 113 7.79 -7.32 23.65
CA ALA A 113 6.99 -6.72 24.72
C ALA A 113 6.79 -5.22 24.51
N SER A 114 7.85 -4.48 24.10
CA SER A 114 7.75 -3.06 23.75
C SER A 114 6.81 -2.84 22.56
N PHE A 115 6.89 -3.68 21.53
CA PHE A 115 5.99 -3.59 20.39
C PHE A 115 4.52 -3.84 20.78
N LEU A 116 4.25 -4.83 21.64
CA LEU A 116 2.90 -5.06 22.16
C LEU A 116 2.40 -3.90 23.00
N ARG A 117 3.27 -3.30 23.81
CA ARG A 117 2.97 -2.08 24.58
C ARG A 117 2.65 -0.90 23.65
N TYR A 118 3.43 -0.71 22.58
CA TYR A 118 3.15 0.29 21.55
C TYR A 118 1.76 0.11 20.94
N LEU A 119 1.39 -1.13 20.56
CA LEU A 119 0.09 -1.41 19.96
C LEU A 119 -1.08 -1.20 20.94
N ALA A 120 -0.85 -1.38 22.25
CA ALA A 120 -1.85 -1.21 23.30
C ALA A 120 -2.00 0.24 23.77
N THR A 121 -1.00 1.09 23.51
CA THR A 121 -0.95 2.47 23.99
C THR A 121 -1.52 3.41 22.92
N LYS A 122 -2.46 4.26 23.31
CA LYS A 122 -2.98 5.29 22.39
C LYS A 122 -2.01 6.47 22.29
N PRO A 123 -1.80 7.05 21.09
CA PRO A 123 -1.04 8.27 20.95
C PRO A 123 -1.74 9.42 21.68
N HIS A 124 -0.95 10.34 22.21
CA HIS A 124 -1.47 11.59 22.76
C HIS A 124 -1.86 12.54 21.62
N GLN A 125 -2.74 13.49 21.93
CA GLN A 125 -3.14 14.51 20.95
C GLN A 125 -1.89 15.36 20.60
N ASN A 126 -1.62 15.47 19.29
CA ASN A 126 -0.44 16.15 18.73
C ASN A 126 0.93 15.47 18.97
N GLU A 127 0.95 14.23 19.45
CA GLU A 127 2.17 13.43 19.54
C GLU A 127 2.57 12.92 18.14
N SER A 128 3.82 13.10 17.75
CA SER A 128 4.36 12.50 16.53
C SER A 128 4.53 10.97 16.70
N VAL A 129 4.65 10.26 15.57
CA VAL A 129 4.91 8.80 15.60
C VAL A 129 6.23 8.49 16.31
N GLU A 130 7.26 9.32 16.12
CA GLU A 130 8.56 9.16 16.76
C GLU A 130 8.45 9.32 18.28
N GLU A 131 7.81 10.38 18.76
CA GLU A 131 7.58 10.61 20.19
C GLU A 131 6.80 9.47 20.83
N HIS A 132 5.77 8.97 20.13
CA HIS A 132 5.00 7.82 20.60
C HIS A 132 5.86 6.56 20.72
N LEU A 133 6.70 6.28 19.73
CA LEU A 133 7.62 5.14 19.74
C LEU A 133 8.67 5.25 20.85
N LEU A 134 9.22 6.44 21.09
CA LEU A 134 10.23 6.65 22.14
C LEU A 134 9.65 6.56 23.56
N ARG A 135 8.35 6.84 23.73
CA ARG A 135 7.64 6.78 25.01
C ARG A 135 7.21 5.36 25.38
N THR A 136 7.03 4.46 24.41
CA THR A 136 6.52 3.10 24.60
C THR A 136 7.59 2.04 24.51
#